data_6208ff91a2fe5113ea3189800dc719d7
#
_entry.id   6208ff91a2fe5113ea3189800dc719d7
#
_cell.length_a   1.000
_cell.length_b   1.000
_cell.length_c   1.000
_cell.angle_alpha   90.00
_cell.angle_beta   90.00
_cell.angle_gamma   90.00
#
_symmetry.space_group_name_H-M   'P 1'
#
loop_
_entity.id
_entity.type
_entity.pdbx_description
1 polymer ?
#
loop_
_entity_poly.entity_id
_entity_poly.type
_entity_poly.pdbx_seq_one_letter_code
_entity_poly.pdbx_strand_id
1 'polypeptide(L)'
;MATRRVIVSNPQGLHARPADLFVKTASQFTARVEVNKNGELVDGKSILSILTLAAVQGTELVIQAEGSDSAEAVQALAELFEQEFVDESTTEQASEHQGGSETV
;
A
#
# COMPACT_ATOMS: atom_id res chain seq x y z
N MET A 1 -2.28 -7.60 -18.52
CA MET A 1 -2.68 -7.34 -17.12
C MET A 1 -1.72 -8.01 -16.16
N ALA A 2 -1.35 -7.32 -15.09
CA ALA A 2 -0.47 -7.89 -14.07
C ALA A 2 -1.26 -8.04 -12.77
N THR A 3 -0.98 -9.11 -12.02
CA THR A 3 -1.62 -9.33 -10.73
C THR A 3 -0.57 -9.75 -9.72
N ARG A 4 -0.83 -9.44 -8.44
CA ARG A 4 0.05 -9.82 -7.36
C ARG A 4 -0.76 -10.04 -6.09
N ARG A 5 -0.54 -11.17 -5.45
CA ARG A 5 -1.20 -11.46 -4.18
C ARG A 5 -0.34 -10.96 -3.03
N VAL A 6 -0.95 -10.29 -2.08
CA VAL A 6 -0.26 -9.75 -0.92
C VAL A 6 -1.06 -10.05 0.34
N ILE A 7 -0.37 -10.01 1.48
CA ILE A 7 -1.00 -10.23 2.79
C ILE A 7 -0.77 -8.97 3.62
N VAL A 8 -1.84 -8.48 4.25
CA VAL A 8 -1.72 -7.34 5.15
C VAL A 8 -1.01 -7.83 6.42
N SER A 9 0.18 -7.30 6.68
CA SER A 9 0.99 -7.77 7.80
C SER A 9 1.03 -6.81 8.98
N ASN A 10 0.73 -5.52 8.76
CA ASN A 10 0.79 -4.57 9.86
C ASN A 10 -0.40 -4.76 10.81
N PRO A 11 -0.16 -4.63 12.14
CA PRO A 11 -1.19 -4.96 13.12
C PRO A 11 -2.48 -4.16 13.00
N GLN A 12 -2.39 -2.92 12.54
CA GLN A 12 -3.57 -2.07 12.42
C GLN A 12 -4.29 -2.22 11.08
N GLY A 13 -3.74 -3.04 10.18
CA GLY A 13 -4.35 -3.25 8.88
C GLY A 13 -4.19 -2.05 7.96
N LEU A 14 -5.04 -1.97 6.94
CA LEU A 14 -5.00 -0.88 5.96
C LEU A 14 -5.79 0.31 6.48
N HIS A 15 -5.23 1.01 7.46
CA HIS A 15 -5.84 2.24 7.97
C HIS A 15 -5.36 3.43 7.12
N ALA A 16 -5.59 4.65 7.60
CA ALA A 16 -5.42 5.85 6.76
C ALA A 16 -4.01 6.01 6.18
N ARG A 17 -2.96 5.77 7.00
CA ARG A 17 -1.62 6.00 6.50
C ARG A 17 -1.18 4.99 5.44
N PRO A 18 -1.33 3.68 5.64
CA PRO A 18 -1.03 2.74 4.57
C PRO A 18 -1.88 2.95 3.33
N ALA A 19 -3.16 3.31 3.51
CA ALA A 19 -4.03 3.58 2.37
C ALA A 19 -3.52 4.77 1.57
N ASP A 20 -3.08 5.82 2.24
CA ASP A 20 -2.54 7.00 1.58
C ASP A 20 -1.29 6.65 0.78
N LEU A 21 -0.37 5.89 1.38
CA LEU A 21 0.84 5.47 0.68
C LEU A 21 0.53 4.60 -0.53
N PHE A 22 -0.43 3.70 -0.39
CA PHE A 22 -0.84 2.84 -1.50
C PHE A 22 -1.35 3.69 -2.67
N VAL A 23 -2.25 4.64 -2.39
CA VAL A 23 -2.85 5.46 -3.43
C VAL A 23 -1.79 6.35 -4.08
N LYS A 24 -0.90 6.94 -3.29
CA LYS A 24 0.16 7.77 -3.85
C LYS A 24 1.07 6.98 -4.77
N THR A 25 1.43 5.77 -4.38
CA THR A 25 2.26 4.93 -5.21
C THR A 25 1.52 4.51 -6.48
N ALA A 26 0.27 4.07 -6.34
CA ALA A 26 -0.53 3.65 -7.50
C ALA A 26 -0.69 4.80 -8.49
N SER A 27 -0.81 6.03 -7.99
CA SER A 27 -1.04 7.20 -8.84
C SER A 27 0.19 7.60 -9.64
N GLN A 28 1.35 7.03 -9.34
CA GLN A 28 2.56 7.30 -10.13
C GLN A 28 2.56 6.55 -11.45
N PHE A 29 1.67 5.60 -11.61
CA PHE A 29 1.61 4.78 -12.82
C PHE A 29 0.39 5.13 -13.64
N THR A 30 0.49 4.97 -14.97
CA THR A 30 -0.65 5.18 -15.85
C THR A 30 -1.60 4.00 -15.84
N ALA A 31 -1.12 2.83 -15.47
CA ALA A 31 -1.95 1.63 -15.41
C ALA A 31 -3.14 1.83 -14.49
N ARG A 32 -4.25 1.22 -14.86
CA ARG A 32 -5.42 1.18 -13.98
C ARG A 32 -5.12 0.16 -12.90
N VAL A 33 -5.33 0.56 -11.65
CA VAL A 33 -5.01 -0.28 -10.50
C VAL A 33 -6.27 -0.58 -9.71
N GLU A 34 -6.49 -1.86 -9.42
CA GLU A 34 -7.64 -2.30 -8.64
C GLU A 34 -7.16 -3.27 -7.57
N VAL A 35 -7.90 -3.34 -6.46
CA VAL A 35 -7.59 -4.26 -5.37
C VAL A 35 -8.80 -5.14 -5.12
N ASN A 36 -8.57 -6.43 -5.07
CA ASN A 36 -9.61 -7.41 -4.85
C ASN A 36 -9.46 -8.04 -3.46
N LYS A 37 -10.54 -8.00 -2.69
CA LYS A 37 -10.62 -8.68 -1.40
C LYS A 37 -11.85 -9.58 -1.44
N ASN A 38 -11.63 -10.90 -1.51
CA ASN A 38 -12.71 -11.88 -1.50
C ASN A 38 -13.78 -11.60 -2.56
N GLY A 39 -13.36 -11.16 -3.74
CA GLY A 39 -14.30 -10.88 -4.82
C GLY A 39 -14.76 -9.43 -4.88
N GLU A 40 -14.50 -8.65 -3.85
CA GLU A 40 -14.84 -7.23 -3.86
C GLU A 40 -13.70 -6.45 -4.49
N LEU A 41 -14.00 -5.77 -5.60
CA LEU A 41 -13.00 -5.06 -6.39
C LEU A 41 -13.17 -3.57 -6.20
N VAL A 42 -12.09 -2.88 -5.81
CA VAL A 42 -12.15 -1.45 -5.56
C VAL A 42 -11.04 -0.74 -6.33
N ASP A 43 -11.21 0.57 -6.51
CA ASP A 43 -10.25 1.41 -7.22
C ASP A 43 -9.01 1.63 -6.36
N GLY A 44 -7.86 1.21 -6.88
CA GLY A 44 -6.59 1.33 -6.16
C GLY A 44 -6.05 2.75 -6.09
N LYS A 45 -6.66 3.70 -6.80
CA LYS A 45 -6.24 5.09 -6.77
C LYS A 45 -7.20 5.97 -5.98
N SER A 46 -8.08 5.36 -5.19
CA SER A 46 -9.03 6.07 -4.35
C SER A 46 -8.83 5.67 -2.89
N ILE A 47 -8.46 6.64 -2.05
CA ILE A 47 -8.25 6.39 -0.62
C ILE A 47 -9.52 5.85 0.02
N LEU A 48 -10.67 6.45 -0.30
CA LEU A 48 -11.93 5.98 0.28
C LEU A 48 -12.22 4.55 -0.09
N SER A 49 -11.97 4.18 -1.34
CA SER A 49 -12.20 2.81 -1.79
C SER A 49 -11.31 1.83 -1.04
N ILE A 50 -10.03 2.17 -0.88
CA ILE A 50 -9.10 1.31 -0.15
C ILE A 50 -9.53 1.16 1.31
N LEU A 51 -9.95 2.26 1.93
CA LEU A 51 -10.39 2.22 3.32
C LEU A 51 -11.67 1.38 3.49
N THR A 52 -12.55 1.37 2.49
CA THR A 52 -13.78 0.59 2.60
C THR A 52 -13.53 -0.91 2.60
N LEU A 53 -12.35 -1.34 2.16
CA LEU A 53 -12.01 -2.76 2.22
C LEU A 53 -11.93 -3.25 3.66
N ALA A 54 -11.63 -2.36 4.59
CA ALA A 54 -11.49 -2.71 6.01
C ALA A 54 -10.56 -3.91 6.19
N ALA A 55 -9.45 -3.92 5.46
CA ALA A 55 -8.54 -5.07 5.46
C ALA A 55 -7.73 -5.08 6.74
N VAL A 56 -7.97 -6.09 7.58
CA VAL A 56 -7.26 -6.24 8.85
C VAL A 56 -6.02 -7.09 8.65
N GLN A 57 -5.19 -7.17 9.69
CA GLN A 57 -3.98 -7.99 9.66
C GLN A 57 -4.35 -9.42 9.26
N GLY A 58 -3.57 -9.98 8.35
CA GLY A 58 -3.79 -11.34 7.86
C GLY A 58 -4.68 -11.42 6.63
N THR A 59 -5.31 -10.32 6.24
CA THR A 59 -6.18 -10.32 5.05
C THR A 59 -5.35 -10.49 3.78
N GLU A 60 -5.81 -11.36 2.90
CA GLU A 60 -5.18 -11.54 1.60
C GLU A 60 -5.87 -10.65 0.58
N LEU A 61 -5.05 -9.92 -0.19
CA LEU A 61 -5.55 -9.03 -1.24
C LEU A 61 -4.87 -9.41 -2.55
N VAL A 62 -5.56 -9.17 -3.67
CA VAL A 62 -4.97 -9.32 -4.99
C VAL A 62 -4.94 -7.95 -5.65
N ILE A 63 -3.73 -7.49 -5.97
CA ILE A 63 -3.54 -6.23 -6.69
C ILE A 63 -3.56 -6.54 -8.18
N GLN A 64 -4.37 -5.80 -8.92
CA GLN A 64 -4.50 -5.98 -10.37
C GLN A 64 -4.17 -4.65 -11.03
N ALA A 65 -3.39 -4.71 -12.11
CA ALA A 65 -3.07 -3.51 -12.87
C ALA A 65 -3.15 -3.81 -14.35
N GLU A 66 -3.63 -2.85 -15.11
CA GLU A 66 -3.79 -2.99 -16.56
C GLU A 66 -3.29 -1.72 -17.23
N GLY A 67 -2.36 -1.88 -18.17
CA GLY A 67 -1.76 -0.76 -18.86
C GLY A 67 -0.31 -1.03 -19.16
N SER A 68 0.35 -0.08 -19.81
CA SER A 68 1.73 -0.27 -20.28
C SER A 68 2.73 -0.46 -19.15
N ASP A 69 2.45 0.12 -17.98
CA ASP A 69 3.35 -0.01 -16.83
C ASP A 69 2.75 -0.87 -15.72
N SER A 70 1.87 -1.82 -16.09
CA SER A 70 1.18 -2.64 -15.10
C SER A 70 2.13 -3.49 -14.27
N ALA A 71 3.18 -4.05 -14.88
CA ALA A 71 4.12 -4.90 -14.15
C ALA A 71 4.85 -4.09 -13.09
N GLU A 72 5.31 -2.90 -13.46
CA GLU A 72 5.99 -2.02 -12.52
C GLU A 72 5.06 -1.57 -11.40
N ALA A 73 3.80 -1.33 -11.74
CA ALA A 73 2.82 -0.88 -10.75
C ALA A 73 2.59 -1.95 -9.69
N VAL A 74 2.34 -3.20 -10.08
CA VAL A 74 2.10 -4.24 -9.08
C VAL A 74 3.36 -4.53 -8.28
N GLN A 75 4.54 -4.42 -8.88
CA GLN A 75 5.79 -4.62 -8.18
C GLN A 75 5.95 -3.56 -7.07
N ALA A 76 5.77 -2.29 -7.42
CA ALA A 76 5.92 -1.21 -6.45
C ALA A 76 4.92 -1.33 -5.32
N LEU A 77 3.67 -1.68 -5.65
CA LEU A 77 2.63 -1.79 -4.63
C LEU A 77 2.86 -3.00 -3.72
N ALA A 78 3.31 -4.12 -4.29
CA ALA A 78 3.61 -5.29 -3.48
C ALA A 78 4.75 -5.01 -2.50
N GLU A 79 5.72 -4.20 -2.91
CA GLU A 79 6.83 -3.85 -2.02
C GLU A 79 6.37 -3.07 -0.80
N LEU A 80 5.32 -2.26 -0.94
CA LEU A 80 4.77 -1.57 0.22
C LEU A 80 4.30 -2.55 1.29
N PHE A 81 3.63 -3.62 0.86
CA PHE A 81 3.17 -4.64 1.79
C PHE A 81 4.33 -5.41 2.41
N GLU A 82 5.38 -5.69 1.63
CA GLU A 82 6.54 -6.38 2.15
C GLU A 82 7.28 -5.55 3.19
N GLN A 83 7.25 -4.24 3.03
CA GLN A 83 7.90 -3.32 3.94
C GLN A 83 6.95 -2.81 5.02
N GLU A 84 5.75 -3.37 5.08
CA GLU A 84 4.72 -3.00 6.06
C GLU A 84 4.41 -1.51 6.00
N PHE A 85 4.49 -0.94 4.79
CA PHE A 85 4.18 0.47 4.55
C PHE A 85 5.10 1.42 5.31
N VAL A 86 6.35 1.03 5.52
CA VAL A 86 7.32 1.92 6.15
C VAL A 86 7.76 2.97 5.14
N ASP A 87 7.64 4.23 5.52
CA ASP A 87 8.06 5.35 4.72
C ASP A 87 9.47 5.73 5.13
N GLU A 88 10.40 5.80 4.20
CA GLU A 88 11.79 6.11 4.52
C GLU A 88 11.93 7.42 5.27
N SER A 89 11.15 8.41 4.90
CA SER A 89 11.23 9.69 5.58
C SER A 89 10.77 9.58 7.02
N THR A 90 9.91 8.61 7.33
CA THR A 90 9.45 8.38 8.68
C THR A 90 10.50 7.63 9.50
N THR A 91 11.18 6.69 8.90
CA THR A 91 12.15 5.89 9.65
C THR A 91 13.33 6.70 10.14
N GLU A 92 13.65 7.77 9.47
CA GLU A 92 14.77 8.58 9.89
C GLU A 92 14.60 9.23 11.21
N GLN A 93 13.42 9.34 11.65
CA GLN A 93 13.14 10.03 12.88
C GLN A 93 13.13 9.13 14.05
N ALA A 94 13.28 8.04 13.81
CA ALA A 94 13.27 7.14 14.93
C ALA A 94 14.48 7.30 15.76
N SER A 95 14.70 7.99 15.21
CA SER A 95 15.19 8.02 15.52
C SER A 95 15.55 8.48 16.06
N GLU A 96 15.77 8.63 16.04
CA GLU A 96 15.81 9.01 16.19
C GLU A 96 15.71 9.49 16.57
N HIS A 97 16.03 9.42 17.08
CA HIS A 97 15.83 9.74 17.20
C HIS A 97 15.81 10.05 17.52
N GLN A 98 16.13 10.14 17.90
CA GLN A 98 16.01 10.40 17.94
C GLN A 98 15.99 10.91 18.15
N GLY A 99 16.66 11.24 18.73
CA GLY A 99 16.38 11.67 18.75
C GLY A 99 16.42 12.14 18.90
N GLY A 100 16.86 12.34 19.37
CA GLY A 100 16.56 12.72 19.31
C GLY A 100 16.54 13.16 19.37
N SER A 101 16.59 13.28 19.66
CA SER A 101 16.29 13.62 19.44
C SER A 101 16.20 14.00 19.40
N GLU A 102 16.39 14.18 19.84
CA GLU A 102 16.11 14.33 19.57
C GLU A 102 15.94 14.85 19.44
N THR A 103 16.37 15.09 19.96
CA THR A 103 16.02 15.38 19.58
C THR A 103 15.86 15.68 19.27
N VAL A 104 16.13 15.84 19.90
CA VAL A 104 15.66 16.06 19.37
C VAL A 104 15.68 15.95 19.15
#